data_83e8b48c9b6f929e9916488bbcc9dd9e
#
_entry.id   83e8b48c9b6f929e9916488bbcc9dd9e
#
_cell.length_a   1.000
_cell.length_b   1.000
_cell.length_c   1.000
_cell.angle_alpha   90.00
_cell.angle_beta   90.00
_cell.angle_gamma   90.00
#
_symmetry.space_group_name_H-M   'P 1'
#
loop_
_entity.id
_entity.type
_entity.pdbx_description
1 polymer ?
#
loop_
_entity_poly.entity_id
_entity_poly.type
_entity_poly.pdbx_seq_one_letter_code
_entity_poly.pdbx_strand_id
1 'polypeptide(L)'
;LTAVGIRDITVVRGYRKECFDALLEKYPFLTLVDNDIYSKTNNISSVMAGLNKLDGCYLCEADLYITNPQIITKYQYASNILGAYCLETDDWSFQMDAAGHIINYQKGNTFCYNYYGISYWTQADSARLREDFRQVYGEDGGKDYFWEFIPLVLRKERYAVEIRQCRKSDIMEID
;
A
#
# COMPACT_ATOMS: atom_id res chain seq x y z
N LEU A 1 -2.51 4.04 13.12
CA LEU A 1 -3.71 3.20 12.90
C LEU A 1 -4.54 3.10 14.18
N THR A 2 -3.98 2.71 15.31
CA THR A 2 -4.71 2.52 16.57
C THR A 2 -5.35 3.80 17.13
N ALA A 3 -4.73 4.96 16.91
CA ALA A 3 -5.27 6.25 17.33
C ALA A 3 -6.63 6.59 16.70
N VAL A 4 -6.91 6.06 15.50
CA VAL A 4 -8.19 6.22 14.79
C VAL A 4 -9.12 5.02 14.95
N GLY A 5 -8.79 4.09 15.86
CA GLY A 5 -9.63 2.94 16.21
C GLY A 5 -9.53 1.75 15.26
N ILE A 6 -8.49 1.68 14.41
CA ILE A 6 -8.17 0.50 13.60
C ILE A 6 -7.35 -0.45 14.47
N ARG A 7 -7.86 -1.67 14.69
CA ARG A 7 -7.24 -2.70 15.55
C ARG A 7 -7.03 -4.05 14.87
N ASP A 8 -7.75 -4.36 13.79
CA ASP A 8 -7.41 -5.52 12.95
C ASP A 8 -6.22 -5.12 12.07
N ILE A 9 -5.03 -5.44 12.54
CA ILE A 9 -3.77 -5.06 11.92
C ILE A 9 -2.95 -6.32 11.71
N THR A 10 -2.59 -6.59 10.47
CA THR A 10 -1.70 -7.67 10.09
C THR A 10 -0.34 -7.08 9.69
N VAL A 11 0.71 -7.57 10.31
CA VAL A 11 2.10 -7.23 9.97
C VAL A 11 2.71 -8.41 9.22
N VAL A 12 3.07 -8.18 7.96
CA VAL A 12 3.82 -9.16 7.17
C VAL A 12 5.30 -8.93 7.44
N ARG A 13 6.00 -9.98 7.83
CA ARG A 13 7.39 -9.91 8.25
C ARG A 13 8.26 -10.91 7.50
N GLY A 14 9.52 -10.54 7.24
CA GLY A 14 10.49 -11.38 6.52
C GLY A 14 11.84 -11.36 7.22
N TYR A 15 12.71 -10.43 6.85
CA TYR A 15 14.02 -10.29 7.46
C TYR A 15 13.93 -10.07 8.96
N ARG A 16 14.70 -10.83 9.74
CA ARG A 16 14.71 -10.76 11.21
C ARG A 16 13.32 -10.84 11.84
N LYS A 17 12.46 -11.67 11.28
CA LYS A 17 11.05 -11.79 11.67
C LYS A 17 10.84 -12.01 13.17
N GLU A 18 11.77 -12.67 13.85
CA GLU A 18 11.77 -12.91 15.28
C GLU A 18 11.81 -11.62 16.13
N CYS A 19 12.39 -10.53 15.60
CA CYS A 19 12.41 -9.25 16.30
C CYS A 19 11.01 -8.62 16.44
N PHE A 20 10.06 -9.04 15.60
CA PHE A 20 8.69 -8.54 15.62
C PHE A 20 7.81 -9.21 16.67
N ASP A 21 8.25 -10.33 17.26
CA ASP A 21 7.48 -11.04 18.30
C ASP A 21 7.24 -10.15 19.51
N ALA A 22 8.19 -9.28 19.87
CA ALA A 22 8.06 -8.31 20.94
C ALA A 22 6.89 -7.31 20.74
N LEU A 23 6.41 -7.12 19.51
CA LEU A 23 5.24 -6.28 19.25
C LEU A 23 3.97 -6.84 19.86
N LEU A 24 3.85 -8.18 19.96
CA LEU A 24 2.67 -8.84 20.55
C LEU A 24 2.52 -8.57 22.05
N GLU A 25 3.63 -8.34 22.76
CA GLU A 25 3.59 -7.96 24.19
C GLU A 25 2.92 -6.58 24.35
N LYS A 26 3.22 -5.65 23.45
CA LYS A 26 2.69 -4.29 23.48
C LYS A 26 1.34 -4.16 22.78
N TYR A 27 1.14 -4.94 21.73
CA TYR A 27 -0.03 -4.88 20.85
C TYR A 27 -0.59 -6.29 20.60
N PRO A 28 -1.25 -6.91 21.61
CA PRO A 28 -1.71 -8.30 21.53
C PRO A 28 -2.80 -8.55 20.48
N PHE A 29 -3.35 -7.50 19.89
CA PHE A 29 -4.34 -7.58 18.79
C PHE A 29 -3.70 -7.68 17.40
N LEU A 30 -2.38 -7.61 17.28
CA LEU A 30 -1.71 -7.77 16.00
C LEU A 30 -1.74 -9.23 15.53
N THR A 31 -1.85 -9.40 14.21
CA THR A 31 -1.58 -10.67 13.54
C THR A 31 -0.23 -10.58 12.84
N LEU A 32 0.67 -11.51 13.12
CA LEU A 32 1.95 -11.61 12.42
C LEU A 32 1.86 -12.70 11.36
N VAL A 33 2.30 -12.39 10.14
CA VAL A 33 2.32 -13.32 9.00
C VAL A 33 3.72 -13.34 8.42
N ASP A 34 4.27 -14.55 8.22
CA ASP A 34 5.63 -14.71 7.71
C ASP A 34 5.65 -14.72 6.18
N ASN A 35 6.57 -13.97 5.58
CA ASN A 35 6.95 -14.05 4.19
C ASN A 35 8.34 -14.68 4.10
N ASP A 36 8.42 -16.00 3.95
CA ASP A 36 9.69 -16.74 3.93
C ASP A 36 10.45 -16.59 2.60
N ILE A 37 9.85 -15.96 1.60
CA ILE A 37 10.46 -15.78 0.28
C ILE A 37 10.79 -14.31 -0.04
N TYR A 38 10.72 -13.42 0.95
CA TYR A 38 10.95 -11.98 0.81
C TYR A 38 12.27 -11.64 0.08
N SER A 39 13.31 -12.45 0.24
CA SER A 39 14.63 -12.21 -0.37
C SER A 39 14.76 -12.72 -1.81
N LYS A 40 13.73 -13.41 -2.35
CA LYS A 40 13.73 -14.02 -3.68
C LYS A 40 12.71 -13.41 -4.64
N THR A 41 11.95 -12.45 -4.17
CA THR A 41 10.84 -11.83 -4.91
C THR A 41 10.73 -10.36 -4.55
N ASN A 42 9.93 -9.61 -5.28
CA ASN A 42 9.63 -8.24 -4.91
C ASN A 42 8.51 -8.18 -3.83
N ASN A 43 8.07 -6.97 -3.45
CA ASN A 43 7.10 -6.71 -2.38
C ASN A 43 5.72 -7.35 -2.61
N ILE A 44 5.40 -7.75 -3.84
CA ILE A 44 4.19 -8.54 -4.17
C ILE A 44 4.07 -9.78 -3.29
N SER A 45 5.18 -10.44 -2.94
CA SER A 45 5.16 -11.63 -2.07
C SER A 45 4.68 -11.33 -0.66
N SER A 46 4.92 -10.12 -0.17
CA SER A 46 4.42 -9.68 1.13
C SER A 46 2.89 -9.50 1.10
N VAL A 47 2.35 -8.93 0.01
CA VAL A 47 0.90 -8.85 -0.16
C VAL A 47 0.29 -10.25 -0.31
N MET A 48 0.95 -11.15 -1.04
CA MET A 48 0.50 -12.54 -1.18
C MET A 48 0.48 -13.28 0.16
N ALA A 49 1.44 -13.07 1.04
CA ALA A 49 1.46 -13.66 2.38
C ALA A 49 0.26 -13.19 3.23
N GLY A 50 -0.10 -11.90 3.11
CA GLY A 50 -1.25 -11.28 3.79
C GLY A 50 -2.55 -11.32 3.02
N LEU A 51 -2.64 -12.00 1.87
CA LEU A 51 -3.72 -11.87 0.89
C LEU A 51 -5.13 -12.08 1.45
N ASN A 52 -5.26 -13.01 2.39
CA ASN A 52 -6.56 -13.33 3.01
C ASN A 52 -7.08 -12.22 3.95
N LYS A 53 -6.23 -11.25 4.29
CA LYS A 53 -6.56 -10.07 5.10
C LYS A 53 -6.94 -8.86 4.25
N LEU A 54 -6.80 -8.95 2.96
CA LEU A 54 -7.16 -7.89 2.03
C LEU A 54 -8.68 -7.88 1.82
N ASP A 55 -9.38 -7.12 2.66
CA ASP A 55 -10.85 -7.03 2.66
C ASP A 55 -11.32 -5.69 3.25
N GLY A 56 -11.47 -4.68 2.40
CA GLY A 56 -11.84 -3.33 2.84
C GLY A 56 -10.81 -2.74 3.81
N CYS A 57 -9.54 -2.65 3.42
CA CYS A 57 -8.44 -2.36 4.33
C CYS A 57 -7.42 -1.37 3.76
N TYR A 58 -6.58 -0.88 4.65
CA TYR A 58 -5.35 -0.19 4.29
C TYR A 58 -4.25 -1.20 3.95
N LEU A 59 -3.47 -0.90 2.90
CA LEU A 59 -2.13 -1.42 2.69
C LEU A 59 -1.15 -0.29 3.00
N CYS A 60 -0.19 -0.56 3.87
CA CYS A 60 0.81 0.42 4.29
C CYS A 60 2.20 -0.21 4.19
N GLU A 61 3.15 0.51 3.61
CA GLU A 61 4.57 0.21 3.75
C GLU A 61 5.00 0.42 5.20
N ALA A 62 6.05 -0.28 5.62
CA ALA A 62 6.40 -0.37 7.04
C ALA A 62 7.53 0.59 7.46
N ASP A 63 8.16 1.25 6.50
CA ASP A 63 9.24 2.23 6.64
C ASP A 63 8.76 3.69 6.75
N LEU A 64 7.49 3.87 7.13
CA LEU A 64 6.84 5.17 7.20
C LEU A 64 6.63 5.61 8.64
N TYR A 65 7.05 6.83 8.96
CA TYR A 65 6.69 7.53 10.18
C TYR A 65 5.61 8.56 9.89
N ILE A 66 4.39 8.31 10.40
CA ILE A 66 3.25 9.21 10.22
C ILE A 66 3.29 10.27 11.32
N THR A 67 3.60 11.51 10.95
CA THR A 67 3.67 12.67 11.86
C THR A 67 2.29 13.24 12.14
N ASN A 68 1.36 13.13 11.19
CA ASN A 68 -0.01 13.58 11.32
C ASN A 68 -0.99 12.40 11.22
N PRO A 69 -1.47 11.85 12.34
CA PRO A 69 -2.38 10.70 12.31
C PRO A 69 -3.73 10.98 11.66
N GLN A 70 -4.11 12.25 11.45
CA GLN A 70 -5.38 12.62 10.82
C GLN A 70 -5.44 12.27 9.32
N ILE A 71 -4.30 11.98 8.70
CA ILE A 71 -4.28 11.48 7.32
C ILE A 71 -4.84 10.05 7.21
N ILE A 72 -4.96 9.33 8.31
CA ILE A 72 -5.61 8.02 8.37
C ILE A 72 -7.01 8.21 8.96
N THR A 73 -8.02 7.74 8.27
CA THR A 73 -9.41 7.73 8.75
C THR A 73 -9.95 6.31 8.74
N LYS A 74 -10.76 5.97 9.74
CA LYS A 74 -11.29 4.61 9.88
C LYS A 74 -12.20 4.20 8.73
N TYR A 75 -12.95 5.15 8.20
CA TYR A 75 -13.95 4.90 7.14
C TYR A 75 -13.54 5.63 5.86
N GLN A 76 -13.60 4.91 4.76
CA GLN A 76 -13.34 5.40 3.41
C GLN A 76 -14.43 4.92 2.48
N TYR A 77 -14.79 5.73 1.49
CA TYR A 77 -15.87 5.43 0.54
C TYR A 77 -15.36 4.94 -0.82
N ALA A 78 -14.11 5.26 -1.16
CA ALA A 78 -13.47 4.89 -2.42
C ALA A 78 -12.07 4.36 -2.16
N SER A 79 -11.58 3.52 -3.06
CA SER A 79 -10.18 3.12 -3.08
C SER A 79 -9.32 4.34 -3.39
N ASN A 80 -8.30 4.56 -2.58
CA ASN A 80 -7.46 5.74 -2.70
C ASN A 80 -6.02 5.48 -2.25
N ILE A 81 -5.13 6.34 -2.72
CA ILE A 81 -3.72 6.34 -2.33
C ILE A 81 -3.33 7.73 -1.82
N LEU A 82 -2.59 7.78 -0.73
CA LEU A 82 -2.04 9.03 -0.21
C LEU A 82 -0.95 9.55 -1.13
N GLY A 83 -1.02 10.84 -1.43
CA GLY A 83 0.00 11.51 -2.21
C GLY A 83 0.16 12.97 -1.83
N ALA A 84 1.40 13.46 -1.79
CA ALA A 84 1.69 14.87 -1.61
C ALA A 84 2.05 15.52 -2.93
N TYR A 85 1.36 16.62 -3.25
CA TYR A 85 1.63 17.38 -4.47
C TYR A 85 3.06 17.92 -4.49
N CYS A 86 3.73 17.78 -5.63
CA CYS A 86 5.03 18.35 -5.91
C CYS A 86 5.13 18.87 -7.34
N LEU A 87 6.02 19.86 -7.56
CA LEU A 87 6.27 20.38 -8.89
C LEU A 87 7.11 19.42 -9.72
N GLU A 88 8.02 18.73 -9.07
CA GLU A 88 8.95 17.77 -9.68
C GLU A 88 9.42 16.76 -8.63
N THR A 89 9.63 15.53 -9.06
CA THR A 89 10.23 14.46 -8.24
C THR A 89 10.98 13.50 -9.14
N ASP A 90 12.00 12.85 -8.62
CA ASP A 90 12.72 11.72 -9.22
C ASP A 90 12.26 10.37 -8.65
N ASP A 91 11.35 10.41 -7.70
CA ASP A 91 10.78 9.23 -7.02
C ASP A 91 9.46 8.77 -7.65
N TRP A 92 8.87 7.68 -7.10
CA TRP A 92 7.57 7.15 -7.50
C TRP A 92 6.46 8.18 -7.31
N SER A 93 5.66 8.33 -8.34
CA SER A 93 4.65 9.38 -8.38
C SER A 93 3.49 9.02 -9.30
N PHE A 94 2.41 9.75 -9.15
CA PHE A 94 1.25 9.63 -10.02
C PHE A 94 0.65 10.99 -10.36
N GLN A 95 -0.06 11.03 -11.48
CA GLN A 95 -0.90 12.14 -11.91
C GLN A 95 -2.37 11.71 -11.86
N MET A 96 -3.27 12.68 -11.81
CA MET A 96 -4.71 12.43 -11.79
C MET A 96 -5.40 13.10 -12.97
N ASP A 97 -6.54 12.56 -13.34
CA ASP A 97 -7.49 13.20 -14.26
C ASP A 97 -8.32 14.29 -13.55
N ALA A 98 -9.24 14.90 -14.30
CA ALA A 98 -10.14 15.92 -13.79
C ALA A 98 -11.16 15.39 -12.75
N ALA A 99 -11.37 14.08 -12.69
CA ALA A 99 -12.23 13.43 -11.71
C ALA A 99 -11.49 13.03 -10.43
N GLY A 100 -10.15 13.20 -10.40
CA GLY A 100 -9.31 12.85 -9.26
C GLY A 100 -8.78 11.41 -9.27
N HIS A 101 -8.96 10.66 -10.37
CA HIS A 101 -8.46 9.29 -10.48
C HIS A 101 -7.02 9.28 -10.98
N ILE A 102 -6.26 8.31 -10.51
CA ILE A 102 -4.87 8.06 -10.94
C ILE A 102 -4.86 7.62 -12.41
N ILE A 103 -4.11 8.34 -13.24
CA ILE A 103 -3.98 8.04 -14.68
C ILE A 103 -2.61 7.48 -15.07
N ASN A 104 -1.58 7.75 -14.28
CA ASN A 104 -0.27 7.14 -14.45
C ASN A 104 0.40 6.88 -13.09
N TYR A 105 1.34 5.93 -13.08
CA TYR A 105 2.21 5.63 -11.97
C TYR A 105 3.60 5.34 -12.54
N GLN A 106 4.59 6.17 -12.19
CA GLN A 106 5.94 6.07 -12.74
C GLN A 106 6.98 6.70 -11.80
N LYS A 107 8.24 6.36 -12.03
CA LYS A 107 9.38 7.01 -11.37
C LYS A 107 9.78 8.26 -12.15
N GLY A 108 9.93 9.38 -11.43
CA GLY A 108 10.22 10.68 -12.00
C GLY A 108 9.04 11.33 -12.72
N ASN A 109 8.67 12.55 -12.34
CA ASN A 109 7.52 13.25 -12.94
C ASN A 109 7.52 14.73 -12.58
N THR A 110 6.64 15.50 -13.27
CA THR A 110 6.38 16.90 -12.97
C THR A 110 4.89 17.15 -12.75
N PHE A 111 4.54 18.16 -11.92
CA PHE A 111 3.16 18.49 -11.57
C PHE A 111 2.37 17.24 -11.15
N CYS A 112 2.89 16.55 -10.15
CA CYS A 112 2.48 15.20 -9.78
C CYS A 112 2.28 15.09 -8.27
N TYR A 113 1.98 13.88 -7.82
CA TYR A 113 1.87 13.54 -6.40
C TYR A 113 2.89 12.46 -6.07
N ASN A 114 3.78 12.70 -5.10
CA ASN A 114 4.66 11.67 -4.57
C ASN A 114 3.84 10.56 -3.93
N TYR A 115 4.20 9.32 -4.23
CA TYR A 115 3.66 8.13 -3.61
C TYR A 115 4.30 7.90 -2.23
N TYR A 116 3.50 7.57 -1.22
CA TYR A 116 3.97 7.32 0.16
C TYR A 116 3.58 5.95 0.69
N GLY A 117 3.33 4.98 -0.16
CA GLY A 117 3.10 3.60 0.30
C GLY A 117 1.89 3.40 1.22
N ILE A 118 0.92 4.32 1.24
CA ILE A 118 -0.31 4.18 2.03
C ILE A 118 -1.50 4.24 1.09
N SER A 119 -2.25 3.15 1.02
CA SER A 119 -3.46 3.04 0.21
C SER A 119 -4.60 2.43 1.01
N TYR A 120 -5.83 2.80 0.67
CA TYR A 120 -7.04 2.12 1.13
C TYR A 120 -7.75 1.47 -0.06
N TRP A 121 -8.23 0.28 0.14
CA TRP A 121 -8.95 -0.50 -0.87
C TRP A 121 -10.33 -0.87 -0.36
N THR A 122 -11.38 -0.52 -1.12
CA THR A 122 -12.76 -0.91 -0.78
C THR A 122 -12.88 -2.44 -0.77
N GLN A 123 -13.93 -2.97 -0.15
CA GLN A 123 -14.19 -4.41 -0.14
C GLN A 123 -14.31 -4.98 -1.56
N ALA A 124 -14.98 -4.25 -2.46
CA ALA A 124 -15.13 -4.65 -3.86
C ALA A 124 -13.79 -4.70 -4.59
N ASP A 125 -12.95 -3.66 -4.42
CA ASP A 125 -11.62 -3.62 -5.05
C ASP A 125 -10.66 -4.61 -4.39
N SER A 126 -10.75 -4.82 -3.07
CA SER A 126 -9.99 -5.86 -2.38
C SER A 126 -10.29 -7.26 -2.93
N ALA A 127 -11.54 -7.54 -3.28
CA ALA A 127 -11.90 -8.82 -3.92
C ALA A 127 -11.24 -8.96 -5.30
N ARG A 128 -11.28 -7.90 -6.14
CA ARG A 128 -10.61 -7.88 -7.45
C ARG A 128 -9.10 -8.02 -7.30
N LEU A 129 -8.50 -7.29 -6.33
CA LEU A 129 -7.06 -7.37 -6.08
C LEU A 129 -6.62 -8.78 -5.70
N ARG A 130 -7.39 -9.50 -4.86
CA ARG A 130 -7.07 -10.89 -4.53
C ARG A 130 -7.03 -11.80 -5.75
N GLU A 131 -7.89 -11.57 -6.74
CA GLU A 131 -7.89 -12.31 -8.01
C GLU A 131 -6.67 -11.95 -8.85
N ASP A 132 -6.45 -10.64 -9.08
CA ASP A 132 -5.39 -10.12 -9.93
C ASP A 132 -4.00 -10.47 -9.36
N PHE A 133 -3.80 -10.36 -8.04
CA PHE A 133 -2.55 -10.77 -7.41
C PHE A 133 -2.26 -12.25 -7.59
N ARG A 134 -3.25 -13.15 -7.43
CA ARG A 134 -3.04 -14.58 -7.66
C ARG A 134 -2.68 -14.87 -9.11
N GLN A 135 -3.37 -14.22 -10.04
CA GLN A 135 -3.13 -14.40 -11.46
C GLN A 135 -1.73 -13.93 -11.83
N VAL A 136 -1.39 -12.66 -11.57
CA VAL A 136 -0.10 -12.07 -11.94
C VAL A 136 1.05 -12.77 -11.23
N TYR A 137 0.91 -13.10 -9.95
CA TYR A 137 1.94 -13.82 -9.20
C TYR A 137 2.25 -15.21 -9.75
N GLY A 138 1.28 -15.85 -10.41
CA GLY A 138 1.43 -17.14 -11.09
C GLY A 138 2.00 -17.05 -12.50
N GLU A 139 2.07 -15.87 -13.10
CA GLU A 139 2.63 -15.64 -14.44
C GLU A 139 4.17 -15.66 -14.40
N ASP A 140 4.79 -15.88 -15.56
CA ASP A 140 6.25 -15.80 -15.68
C ASP A 140 6.73 -14.35 -15.42
N GLY A 141 7.72 -14.18 -14.53
CA GLY A 141 8.18 -12.87 -14.07
C GLY A 141 7.22 -12.15 -13.09
N GLY A 142 6.04 -12.71 -12.80
CA GLY A 142 5.03 -12.05 -11.96
C GLY A 142 5.48 -11.76 -10.53
N LYS A 143 6.47 -12.50 -10.03
CA LYS A 143 7.04 -12.35 -8.68
C LYS A 143 8.00 -11.17 -8.54
N ASP A 144 8.42 -10.59 -9.67
CA ASP A 144 9.39 -9.49 -9.71
C ASP A 144 8.70 -8.11 -9.72
N TYR A 145 7.37 -8.08 -9.84
CA TYR A 145 6.62 -6.83 -9.80
C TYR A 145 6.53 -6.26 -8.37
N PHE A 146 6.52 -4.94 -8.30
CA PHE A 146 5.92 -4.22 -7.17
C PHE A 146 4.41 -4.43 -7.20
N TRP A 147 3.79 -4.62 -6.04
CA TRP A 147 2.35 -4.92 -5.97
C TRP A 147 1.48 -3.79 -6.57
N GLU A 148 1.93 -2.54 -6.45
CA GLU A 148 1.25 -1.35 -6.94
C GLU A 148 1.09 -1.36 -8.47
N PHE A 149 2.04 -1.99 -9.18
CA PHE A 149 1.97 -2.13 -10.62
C PHE A 149 0.72 -2.86 -11.10
N ILE A 150 0.17 -3.74 -10.28
CA ILE A 150 -1.01 -4.51 -10.69
C ILE A 150 -2.23 -3.61 -10.84
N PRO A 151 -2.72 -2.89 -9.79
CA PRO A 151 -3.87 -2.03 -9.93
C PRO A 151 -3.61 -0.72 -10.68
N LEU A 152 -2.35 -0.22 -10.70
CA LEU A 152 -2.08 1.10 -11.26
C LEU A 152 -1.52 1.07 -12.69
N VAL A 153 -1.06 -0.09 -13.16
CA VAL A 153 -0.46 -0.23 -14.50
C VAL A 153 -1.03 -1.42 -15.26
N LEU A 154 -0.87 -2.65 -14.73
CA LEU A 154 -1.20 -3.87 -15.49
C LEU A 154 -2.70 -4.12 -15.64
N ARG A 155 -3.50 -3.71 -14.68
CA ARG A 155 -4.96 -3.91 -14.63
C ARG A 155 -5.69 -2.61 -14.29
N LYS A 156 -5.11 -1.46 -14.64
CA LYS A 156 -5.62 -0.14 -14.26
C LYS A 156 -7.08 0.11 -14.67
N GLU A 157 -7.52 -0.49 -15.76
CA GLU A 157 -8.89 -0.37 -16.26
C GLU A 157 -9.94 -1.02 -15.35
N ARG A 158 -9.50 -1.85 -14.40
CA ARG A 158 -10.38 -2.51 -13.42
C ARG A 158 -10.61 -1.69 -12.15
N TYR A 159 -9.84 -0.60 -11.97
CA TYR A 159 -9.81 0.18 -10.74
C TYR A 159 -9.99 1.66 -10.99
N ALA A 160 -10.85 2.29 -10.20
CA ALA A 160 -10.98 3.74 -10.13
C ALA A 160 -10.36 4.20 -8.80
N VAL A 161 -9.04 4.44 -8.80
CA VAL A 161 -8.29 4.79 -7.59
C VAL A 161 -8.14 6.31 -7.52
N GLU A 162 -8.59 6.90 -6.41
CA GLU A 162 -8.49 8.33 -6.17
C GLU A 162 -7.16 8.70 -5.51
N ILE A 163 -6.69 9.94 -5.74
CA ILE A 163 -5.60 10.50 -4.95
C ILE A 163 -6.20 11.18 -3.73
N ARG A 164 -5.80 10.72 -2.55
CA ARG A 164 -6.09 11.40 -1.30
C ARG A 164 -4.88 12.24 -0.90
N GLN A 165 -5.05 13.56 -0.96
CA GLN A 165 -3.93 14.48 -0.74
C GLN A 165 -3.52 14.54 0.73
N CYS A 166 -2.22 14.52 0.97
CA CYS A 166 -1.57 14.83 2.23
C CYS A 166 -0.47 15.88 2.02
N ARG A 167 0.10 16.38 3.09
CA ARG A 167 1.27 17.25 3.02
C ARG A 167 2.54 16.42 3.10
N LYS A 168 3.61 16.86 2.45
CA LYS A 168 4.94 16.23 2.57
C LYS A 168 5.40 16.10 4.03
N SER A 169 4.97 17.02 4.91
CA SER A 169 5.29 16.98 6.34
C SER A 169 4.48 15.97 7.15
N ASP A 170 3.42 15.39 6.60
CA ASP A 170 2.52 14.47 7.32
C ASP A 170 3.08 13.05 7.40
N ILE A 171 4.04 12.72 6.53
CA ILE A 171 4.69 11.41 6.43
C ILE A 171 6.19 11.62 6.24
N MET A 172 6.98 10.80 6.91
CA MET A 172 8.42 10.71 6.75
C MET A 172 8.79 9.26 6.45
N GLU A 173 9.53 9.03 5.40
CA GLU A 173 10.13 7.73 5.10
C GLU A 173 11.37 7.54 5.98
N ILE A 174 11.54 6.33 6.50
CA ILE A 174 12.65 5.96 7.39
C ILE A 174 13.56 5.03 6.59
N ASP A 175 14.69 5.54 6.14
CA ASP A 175 15.75 4.75 5.46
C ASP A 175 16.64 3.99 6.47
#